data_e959cd6febbf8a2599c746fbbf8f8739
#
_entry.id   e959cd6febbf8a2599c746fbbf8f8739
#
_cell.length_a   1.000
_cell.length_b   1.000
_cell.length_c   1.000
_cell.angle_alpha   90.00
_cell.angle_beta   90.00
_cell.angle_gamma   90.00
#
_symmetry.space_group_name_H-M   'P 1'
#
loop_
_entity.id
_entity.type
_entity.pdbx_description
1 polymer ?
#
loop_
_entity_poly.entity_id
_entity_poly.type
_entity_poly.pdbx_seq_one_letter_code
_entity_poly.pdbx_strand_id
1 'polypeptide(L)'
;MIKTIKKVAVIIMTVVIMISTVTIADQASSTTVQAASGYSGKIYKHWCKLRTAKSKRSKTIKKLSVGTKVTVLSTSGSWRKIKVGNKTGYALKKYVYISTNSPKLTGSTYNKGQTVASFAQRFVGNPYVWGGTNLNTGADCSGFVKSIYKSFGYNLPRSSSSQRSAGRKVSYSNKQPGDLICYSGHIAIYIGNGKIVHASSRKTGIKISPKANYRKVLSVRRIVK
;
A
#
# COMPACT_ATOMS: atom_id res chain seq x y z
N MET A 1 71.03 -31.04 4.01
CA MET A 1 70.60 -29.77 3.50
C MET A 1 69.17 -29.78 2.88
N ILE A 2 68.36 -30.80 3.10
CA ILE A 2 67.01 -30.98 2.44
C ILE A 2 65.85 -30.91 3.45
N LYS A 3 66.16 -30.92 4.75
CA LYS A 3 65.07 -30.84 5.82
C LYS A 3 64.61 -29.43 6.24
N THR A 4 65.37 -28.40 5.84
CA THR A 4 65.07 -27.01 6.28
C THR A 4 64.14 -26.28 5.28
N ILE A 5 64.10 -26.74 4.04
CA ILE A 5 63.29 -26.11 2.99
C ILE A 5 61.78 -26.45 3.10
N LYS A 6 61.45 -27.61 3.71
CA LYS A 6 60.04 -28.03 3.87
C LYS A 6 59.28 -27.32 4.99
N LYS A 7 59.98 -26.67 5.96
CA LYS A 7 59.32 -25.93 7.05
C LYS A 7 58.99 -24.49 6.70
N VAL A 8 59.69 -23.87 5.73
CA VAL A 8 59.44 -22.51 5.30
C VAL A 8 58.22 -22.45 4.33
N ALA A 9 58.01 -23.47 3.53
CA ALA A 9 56.89 -23.54 2.60
C ALA A 9 55.53 -23.71 3.29
N VAL A 10 55.48 -24.28 4.51
CA VAL A 10 54.22 -24.48 5.27
C VAL A 10 53.82 -23.23 6.02
N ILE A 11 54.77 -22.35 6.38
CA ILE A 11 54.47 -21.11 7.11
C ILE A 11 53.96 -19.99 6.16
N ILE A 12 54.35 -20.01 4.91
CA ILE A 12 53.90 -19.04 3.90
C ILE A 12 52.48 -19.39 3.38
N MET A 13 52.05 -20.63 3.48
CA MET A 13 50.73 -21.04 3.03
C MET A 13 49.62 -20.84 4.09
N THR A 14 50.01 -20.64 5.35
CA THR A 14 49.03 -20.34 6.43
C THR A 14 48.78 -18.86 6.65
N VAL A 15 49.59 -17.95 6.06
CA VAL A 15 49.36 -16.49 6.17
C VAL A 15 48.53 -15.93 5.03
N VAL A 16 48.39 -16.65 3.91
CA VAL A 16 47.61 -16.19 2.73
C VAL A 16 46.14 -16.60 2.81
N ILE A 17 45.72 -17.45 3.76
CA ILE A 17 44.33 -17.88 3.90
C ILE A 17 43.56 -17.09 4.96
N MET A 18 44.18 -16.08 5.61
CA MET A 18 43.56 -15.26 6.63
C MET A 18 43.14 -13.86 6.14
N ILE A 19 43.16 -13.59 4.84
CA ILE A 19 42.75 -12.26 4.31
C ILE A 19 41.72 -12.45 3.17
N SER A 20 40.72 -13.27 3.38
CA SER A 20 39.55 -13.25 2.50
C SER A 20 38.28 -13.84 3.12
N THR A 21 38.08 -13.62 4.40
CA THR A 21 36.70 -13.58 4.92
C THR A 21 36.33 -12.14 5.14
N VAL A 22 36.32 -11.33 4.09
CA VAL A 22 35.33 -10.27 4.01
C VAL A 22 34.03 -11.05 3.97
N THR A 23 33.46 -11.29 5.13
CA THR A 23 32.05 -11.54 5.24
C THR A 23 31.40 -10.36 4.53
N ILE A 24 30.98 -10.57 3.30
CA ILE A 24 29.83 -9.88 2.76
C ILE A 24 28.75 -10.28 3.77
N ALA A 25 28.64 -9.48 4.85
CA ALA A 25 27.39 -9.40 5.57
C ALA A 25 26.43 -8.98 4.47
N ASP A 26 25.75 -9.98 3.95
CA ASP A 26 24.53 -9.83 3.20
C ASP A 26 23.68 -8.89 4.08
N GLN A 27 23.76 -7.60 3.77
CA GLN A 27 22.70 -6.70 4.10
C GLN A 27 21.52 -7.17 3.24
N ALA A 28 21.01 -8.35 3.60
CA ALA A 28 19.62 -8.61 3.50
C ALA A 28 18.99 -7.40 4.21
N SER A 29 18.78 -6.37 3.43
CA SER A 29 17.87 -5.31 3.71
C SER A 29 16.62 -6.05 4.15
N SER A 30 16.53 -6.33 5.44
CA SER A 30 15.30 -6.75 6.06
C SER A 30 14.37 -5.58 5.81
N THR A 31 13.74 -5.59 4.65
CA THR A 31 12.41 -5.06 4.54
C THR A 31 11.63 -5.87 5.57
N THR A 32 11.77 -5.48 6.83
CA THR A 32 10.73 -5.71 7.80
C THR A 32 9.50 -5.17 7.11
N VAL A 33 8.78 -6.08 6.45
CA VAL A 33 7.37 -5.91 6.18
C VAL A 33 6.82 -5.66 7.55
N GLN A 34 6.75 -4.39 7.92
CA GLN A 34 6.22 -3.92 9.19
C GLN A 34 4.84 -4.54 9.24
N ALA A 35 4.75 -5.59 10.05
CA ALA A 35 3.55 -6.39 10.22
C ALA A 35 2.41 -5.40 10.35
N ALA A 36 1.47 -5.43 9.45
CA ALA A 36 0.50 -4.42 9.12
C ALA A 36 -0.02 -3.73 10.39
N SER A 37 0.65 -2.65 10.79
CA SER A 37 0.12 -1.74 11.79
C SER A 37 -1.19 -1.26 11.20
N GLY A 38 -2.30 -1.75 11.75
CA GLY A 38 -3.61 -1.45 11.23
C GLY A 38 -3.83 0.05 11.17
N TYR A 39 -4.69 0.51 10.32
CA TYR A 39 -4.99 1.93 10.17
C TYR A 39 -6.25 2.32 10.94
N SER A 40 -6.30 3.57 11.39
CA SER A 40 -7.39 4.11 12.19
C SER A 40 -8.72 4.12 11.43
N GLY A 41 -9.77 3.74 12.12
CA GLY A 41 -11.14 3.85 11.65
C GLY A 41 -12.11 4.10 12.80
N LYS A 42 -13.39 4.27 12.47
CA LYS A 42 -14.47 4.37 13.45
C LYS A 42 -15.73 3.68 12.93
N ILE A 43 -16.57 3.23 13.84
CA ILE A 43 -17.91 2.75 13.51
C ILE A 43 -18.79 3.97 13.21
N TYR A 44 -19.47 3.99 12.06
CA TYR A 44 -20.28 5.15 11.63
C TYR A 44 -21.75 4.82 11.40
N LYS A 45 -22.14 3.55 11.53
CA LYS A 45 -23.55 3.11 11.46
C LYS A 45 -23.90 2.26 12.64
N HIS A 46 -25.15 2.34 13.08
CA HIS A 46 -25.72 1.53 14.14
C HIS A 46 -25.69 0.03 13.79
N TRP A 47 -25.89 -0.83 14.80
CA TRP A 47 -26.01 -2.29 14.69
C TRP A 47 -24.75 -3.00 14.18
N CYS A 48 -23.58 -2.39 14.32
CA CYS A 48 -22.32 -3.04 14.01
C CYS A 48 -22.01 -4.14 15.02
N LYS A 49 -21.72 -5.34 14.52
CA LYS A 49 -21.32 -6.49 15.35
C LYS A 49 -19.89 -6.89 15.00
N LEU A 50 -19.02 -7.00 16.02
CA LEU A 50 -17.72 -7.67 15.91
C LEU A 50 -17.96 -9.16 16.00
N ARG A 51 -17.47 -9.95 15.06
CA ARG A 51 -17.77 -11.38 14.91
C ARG A 51 -16.50 -12.22 14.87
N THR A 52 -16.62 -13.50 15.19
CA THR A 52 -15.50 -14.44 15.18
C THR A 52 -15.02 -14.78 13.76
N ALA A 53 -15.90 -14.73 12.76
CA ALA A 53 -15.59 -15.06 11.37
C ALA A 53 -16.27 -14.11 10.37
N LYS A 54 -15.87 -14.18 9.09
CA LYS A 54 -16.46 -13.43 7.96
C LYS A 54 -17.83 -13.97 7.55
N SER A 55 -18.74 -14.10 8.51
CA SER A 55 -20.10 -14.60 8.30
C SER A 55 -21.11 -13.87 9.18
N LYS A 56 -22.30 -13.58 8.65
CA LYS A 56 -23.41 -12.99 9.43
C LYS A 56 -23.96 -13.99 10.48
N ARG A 57 -23.74 -15.29 10.28
CA ARG A 57 -24.16 -16.36 11.20
C ARG A 57 -23.13 -16.65 12.30
N SER A 58 -21.89 -16.17 12.16
CA SER A 58 -20.85 -16.42 13.17
C SER A 58 -21.14 -15.70 14.49
N LYS A 59 -20.59 -16.24 15.59
CA LYS A 59 -20.75 -15.72 16.96
C LYS A 59 -20.38 -14.25 17.03
N THR A 60 -21.19 -13.46 17.72
CA THR A 60 -20.92 -12.07 18.01
C THR A 60 -20.00 -11.96 19.22
N ILE A 61 -18.82 -11.37 19.05
CA ILE A 61 -17.87 -11.07 20.13
C ILE A 61 -18.33 -9.85 20.93
N LYS A 62 -18.79 -8.79 20.22
CA LYS A 62 -19.22 -7.52 20.80
C LYS A 62 -20.14 -6.77 19.84
N LYS A 63 -21.17 -6.09 20.39
CA LYS A 63 -21.92 -5.04 19.67
C LYS A 63 -21.11 -3.75 19.77
N LEU A 64 -21.00 -2.99 18.66
CA LEU A 64 -20.17 -1.79 18.57
C LEU A 64 -21.08 -0.57 18.31
N SER A 65 -20.95 0.43 19.16
CA SER A 65 -21.67 1.71 19.02
C SER A 65 -21.05 2.59 17.95
N VAL A 66 -21.86 3.50 17.37
CA VAL A 66 -21.37 4.58 16.50
C VAL A 66 -20.34 5.41 17.26
N GLY A 67 -19.29 5.84 16.56
CA GLY A 67 -18.17 6.58 17.15
C GLY A 67 -17.06 5.68 17.72
N THR A 68 -17.30 4.38 17.97
CA THR A 68 -16.26 3.47 18.47
C THR A 68 -15.03 3.51 17.57
N LYS A 69 -13.88 3.91 18.13
CA LYS A 69 -12.57 3.88 17.45
C LYS A 69 -12.13 2.43 17.26
N VAL A 70 -11.61 2.11 16.09
CA VAL A 70 -11.15 0.77 15.73
C VAL A 70 -9.82 0.85 14.99
N THR A 71 -9.02 -0.21 15.07
CA THR A 71 -7.88 -0.42 14.18
C THR A 71 -8.30 -1.40 13.09
N VAL A 72 -8.25 -0.99 11.82
CA VAL A 72 -8.53 -1.86 10.68
C VAL A 72 -7.24 -2.59 10.30
N LEU A 73 -7.23 -3.90 10.43
CA LEU A 73 -6.07 -4.75 10.18
C LEU A 73 -6.03 -5.24 8.73
N SER A 74 -7.20 -5.56 8.15
CA SER A 74 -7.30 -5.96 6.74
C SER A 74 -8.73 -5.81 6.22
N THR A 75 -8.87 -5.81 4.89
CA THR A 75 -10.17 -5.83 4.20
C THR A 75 -10.21 -7.03 3.25
N SER A 76 -11.29 -7.80 3.29
CA SER A 76 -11.52 -8.97 2.44
C SER A 76 -12.99 -9.04 2.06
N GLY A 77 -13.32 -8.84 0.79
CA GLY A 77 -14.69 -8.77 0.29
C GLY A 77 -15.54 -7.74 1.05
N SER A 78 -16.64 -8.16 1.61
CA SER A 78 -17.56 -7.31 2.39
C SER A 78 -17.16 -7.16 3.88
N TRP A 79 -16.00 -7.67 4.30
CA TRP A 79 -15.59 -7.72 5.69
C TRP A 79 -14.29 -6.96 5.94
N ARG A 80 -14.16 -6.41 7.13
CA ARG A 80 -12.92 -5.89 7.69
C ARG A 80 -12.55 -6.65 8.94
N LYS A 81 -11.30 -7.12 9.03
CA LYS A 81 -10.72 -7.56 10.29
C LYS A 81 -10.33 -6.31 11.08
N ILE A 82 -10.90 -6.16 12.26
CA ILE A 82 -10.69 -4.98 13.09
C ILE A 82 -10.31 -5.36 14.51
N LYS A 83 -9.55 -4.50 15.17
CA LYS A 83 -9.24 -4.57 16.60
C LYS A 83 -9.97 -3.43 17.32
N VAL A 84 -10.60 -3.76 18.43
CA VAL A 84 -11.34 -2.84 19.32
C VAL A 84 -10.93 -3.14 20.75
N GLY A 85 -10.11 -2.28 21.36
CA GLY A 85 -9.42 -2.62 22.61
C GLY A 85 -8.61 -3.91 22.42
N ASN A 86 -8.80 -4.87 23.31
CA ASN A 86 -8.09 -6.17 23.25
C ASN A 86 -8.77 -7.22 22.36
N LYS A 87 -9.94 -6.90 21.77
CA LYS A 87 -10.70 -7.87 20.97
C LYS A 87 -10.44 -7.66 19.49
N THR A 88 -10.16 -8.76 18.77
CA THR A 88 -10.02 -8.79 17.31
C THR A 88 -11.11 -9.65 16.71
N GLY A 89 -11.65 -9.22 15.59
CA GLY A 89 -12.70 -9.96 14.87
C GLY A 89 -13.06 -9.30 13.55
N TYR A 90 -14.22 -9.65 13.02
CA TYR A 90 -14.69 -9.21 11.71
C TYR A 90 -15.94 -8.36 11.84
N ALA A 91 -15.97 -7.23 11.13
CA ALA A 91 -17.14 -6.38 10.97
C ALA A 91 -17.44 -6.17 9.49
N LEU A 92 -18.72 -6.00 9.14
CA LEU A 92 -19.08 -5.64 7.78
C LEU A 92 -18.48 -4.28 7.42
N LYS A 93 -17.82 -4.21 6.28
CA LYS A 93 -17.16 -3.03 5.71
C LYS A 93 -18.05 -1.77 5.74
N LYS A 94 -19.35 -1.94 5.45
CA LYS A 94 -20.36 -0.87 5.42
C LYS A 94 -20.62 -0.19 6.77
N TYR A 95 -20.09 -0.71 7.87
CA TYR A 95 -20.21 -0.10 9.22
C TYR A 95 -18.94 0.60 9.68
N VAL A 96 -17.82 0.39 8.99
CA VAL A 96 -16.51 0.87 9.41
C VAL A 96 -16.01 1.97 8.47
N TYR A 97 -15.98 3.20 8.97
CA TYR A 97 -15.35 4.33 8.28
C TYR A 97 -13.84 4.29 8.49
N ILE A 98 -13.06 4.49 7.44
CA ILE A 98 -11.60 4.56 7.50
C ILE A 98 -11.18 6.02 7.66
N SER A 99 -10.27 6.29 8.58
CA SER A 99 -9.71 7.63 8.74
C SER A 99 -9.02 8.07 7.44
N THR A 100 -9.38 9.26 6.98
CA THR A 100 -8.73 9.92 5.84
C THR A 100 -7.51 10.75 6.23
N ASN A 101 -7.16 10.77 7.54
CA ASN A 101 -5.93 11.39 7.97
C ASN A 101 -4.74 10.64 7.39
N SER A 102 -3.98 11.33 6.56
CA SER A 102 -2.77 10.78 5.93
C SER A 102 -1.60 10.79 6.92
N PRO A 103 -0.69 9.84 6.83
CA PRO A 103 0.59 9.96 7.52
C PRO A 103 1.41 11.12 6.93
N LYS A 104 2.28 11.70 7.75
CA LYS A 104 3.20 12.75 7.30
C LYS A 104 4.17 12.19 6.24
N LEU A 105 4.39 12.94 5.16
CA LEU A 105 5.39 12.58 4.15
C LEU A 105 6.79 12.94 4.67
N THR A 106 7.59 11.92 4.96
CA THR A 106 8.98 12.04 5.41
C THR A 106 9.89 11.18 4.54
N GLY A 107 11.18 11.43 4.60
CA GLY A 107 12.18 10.66 3.87
C GLY A 107 12.35 11.05 2.40
N SER A 108 12.96 10.16 1.63
CA SER A 108 13.22 10.34 0.19
C SER A 108 11.93 10.34 -0.63
N THR A 109 11.99 10.78 -1.88
CA THR A 109 10.85 10.75 -2.83
C THR A 109 10.26 9.34 -2.96
N TYR A 110 11.08 8.31 -2.95
CA TYR A 110 10.62 6.91 -2.96
C TYR A 110 9.78 6.59 -1.71
N ASN A 111 10.28 6.92 -0.53
CA ASN A 111 9.56 6.67 0.73
C ASN A 111 8.26 7.47 0.82
N LYS A 112 8.26 8.71 0.33
CA LYS A 112 7.04 9.54 0.24
C LYS A 112 6.02 8.89 -0.71
N GLY A 113 6.43 8.45 -1.88
CA GLY A 113 5.59 7.75 -2.84
C GLY A 113 5.05 6.44 -2.27
N GLN A 114 5.87 5.66 -1.57
CA GLN A 114 5.45 4.45 -0.86
C GLN A 114 4.39 4.76 0.22
N THR A 115 4.53 5.88 0.91
CA THR A 115 3.55 6.33 1.91
C THR A 115 2.19 6.63 1.26
N VAL A 116 2.17 7.32 0.12
CA VAL A 116 0.96 7.58 -0.68
C VAL A 116 0.33 6.26 -1.16
N ALA A 117 1.14 5.36 -1.70
CA ALA A 117 0.70 4.05 -2.19
C ALA A 117 0.08 3.20 -1.06
N SER A 118 0.73 3.16 0.10
CA SER A 118 0.22 2.45 1.29
C SER A 118 -1.08 3.07 1.82
N PHE A 119 -1.17 4.39 1.82
CA PHE A 119 -2.40 5.09 2.22
C PHE A 119 -3.54 4.77 1.26
N ALA A 120 -3.32 4.79 -0.04
CA ALA A 120 -4.32 4.48 -1.05
C ALA A 120 -4.90 3.06 -0.89
N GLN A 121 -4.07 2.09 -0.51
CA GLN A 121 -4.50 0.70 -0.31
C GLN A 121 -5.49 0.51 0.86
N ARG A 122 -5.55 1.45 1.83
CA ARG A 122 -6.50 1.42 2.94
C ARG A 122 -7.96 1.40 2.49
N PHE A 123 -8.22 1.98 1.32
CA PHE A 123 -9.57 2.15 0.78
C PHE A 123 -10.03 1.00 -0.13
N VAL A 124 -9.20 -0.02 -0.31
CA VAL A 124 -9.57 -1.23 -1.07
C VAL A 124 -10.86 -1.81 -0.54
N GLY A 125 -11.76 -2.15 -1.47
CA GLY A 125 -13.09 -2.66 -1.18
C GLY A 125 -14.16 -1.58 -0.95
N ASN A 126 -13.83 -0.29 -0.97
CA ASN A 126 -14.83 0.78 -0.94
C ASN A 126 -15.49 0.94 -2.31
N PRO A 127 -16.70 1.55 -2.39
CA PRO A 127 -17.46 1.59 -3.63
C PRO A 127 -16.79 2.42 -4.72
N TYR A 128 -17.08 2.06 -5.98
CA TYR A 128 -16.94 2.97 -7.12
C TYR A 128 -18.24 3.76 -7.28
N VAL A 129 -18.12 5.08 -7.39
CA VAL A 129 -19.24 5.97 -7.74
C VAL A 129 -18.77 6.91 -8.84
N TRP A 130 -19.45 6.91 -9.99
CA TRP A 130 -19.15 7.84 -11.08
C TRP A 130 -19.31 9.28 -10.62
N GLY A 131 -18.34 10.14 -10.94
CA GLY A 131 -18.32 11.53 -10.43
C GLY A 131 -17.92 11.66 -8.97
N GLY A 132 -17.83 10.57 -8.21
CA GLY A 132 -17.52 10.58 -6.78
C GLY A 132 -16.06 10.86 -6.48
N THR A 133 -15.84 11.49 -5.30
CA THR A 133 -14.50 11.80 -4.76
C THR A 133 -14.34 11.35 -3.31
N ASN A 134 -15.35 10.75 -2.70
CA ASN A 134 -15.29 10.32 -1.31
C ASN A 134 -14.64 8.95 -1.18
N LEU A 135 -13.51 8.89 -0.47
CA LEU A 135 -12.73 7.66 -0.32
C LEU A 135 -13.47 6.54 0.41
N ASN A 136 -14.48 6.86 1.24
CA ASN A 136 -15.22 5.87 2.02
C ASN A 136 -16.56 5.50 1.42
N THR A 137 -17.28 6.47 0.82
CA THR A 137 -18.64 6.26 0.33
C THR A 137 -18.72 6.11 -1.17
N GLY A 138 -17.66 6.48 -1.90
CA GLY A 138 -17.53 6.21 -3.32
C GLY A 138 -16.72 7.25 -4.08
N ALA A 139 -15.87 6.77 -4.95
CA ALA A 139 -15.06 7.56 -5.86
C ALA A 139 -14.96 6.87 -7.22
N ASP A 140 -14.83 7.65 -8.31
CA ASP A 140 -14.37 7.13 -9.59
C ASP A 140 -12.83 7.09 -9.65
N CYS A 141 -12.24 6.67 -10.77
CA CYS A 141 -10.80 6.47 -10.88
C CYS A 141 -10.00 7.75 -10.61
N SER A 142 -10.36 8.86 -11.23
CA SER A 142 -9.68 10.15 -11.07
C SER A 142 -10.06 10.85 -9.77
N GLY A 143 -11.27 10.69 -9.30
CA GLY A 143 -11.73 11.17 -7.99
C GLY A 143 -11.02 10.47 -6.84
N PHE A 144 -10.77 9.18 -6.95
CA PHE A 144 -9.94 8.41 -6.02
C PHE A 144 -8.52 8.97 -5.96
N VAL A 145 -7.85 9.08 -7.12
CA VAL A 145 -6.49 9.62 -7.21
C VAL A 145 -6.44 11.04 -6.64
N LYS A 146 -7.36 11.93 -7.07
CA LYS A 146 -7.46 13.31 -6.55
C LYS A 146 -7.56 13.34 -5.04
N SER A 147 -8.43 12.54 -4.45
CA SER A 147 -8.68 12.54 -3.00
C SER A 147 -7.54 11.95 -2.20
N ILE A 148 -6.86 10.91 -2.71
CA ILE A 148 -5.63 10.39 -2.11
C ILE A 148 -4.58 11.50 -2.06
N TYR A 149 -4.26 12.13 -3.19
CA TYR A 149 -3.23 13.16 -3.26
C TYR A 149 -3.59 14.44 -2.50
N LYS A 150 -4.88 14.83 -2.46
CA LYS A 150 -5.37 15.94 -1.64
C LYS A 150 -5.07 15.71 -0.14
N SER A 151 -5.15 14.48 0.35
CA SER A 151 -4.80 14.15 1.73
C SER A 151 -3.32 14.41 2.07
N PHE A 152 -2.46 14.51 1.05
CA PHE A 152 -1.04 14.85 1.19
C PHE A 152 -0.70 16.27 0.72
N GLY A 153 -1.71 17.13 0.51
CA GLY A 153 -1.50 18.53 0.12
C GLY A 153 -1.32 18.76 -1.39
N TYR A 154 -1.46 17.73 -2.23
CA TYR A 154 -1.36 17.86 -3.68
C TYR A 154 -2.75 18.03 -4.30
N ASN A 155 -2.97 19.16 -5.00
CA ASN A 155 -4.23 19.40 -5.69
C ASN A 155 -4.15 18.96 -7.16
N LEU A 156 -4.80 17.84 -7.48
CA LEU A 156 -4.84 17.29 -8.85
C LEU A 156 -6.13 17.71 -9.56
N PRO A 157 -6.11 17.82 -10.91
CA PRO A 157 -7.31 18.04 -11.72
C PRO A 157 -8.38 16.96 -11.49
N ARG A 158 -9.62 17.22 -11.89
CA ARG A 158 -10.72 16.27 -11.66
C ARG A 158 -10.71 15.08 -12.61
N SER A 159 -10.37 15.28 -13.88
CA SER A 159 -10.46 14.24 -14.92
C SER A 159 -9.19 13.42 -15.03
N SER A 160 -9.30 12.15 -15.44
CA SER A 160 -8.15 11.30 -15.71
C SER A 160 -7.30 11.80 -16.89
N SER A 161 -7.93 12.45 -17.86
CA SER A 161 -7.23 13.07 -19.01
C SER A 161 -6.34 14.24 -18.54
N SER A 162 -6.87 15.14 -17.71
CA SER A 162 -6.07 16.26 -17.17
C SER A 162 -5.00 15.80 -16.20
N GLN A 163 -5.27 14.76 -15.40
CA GLN A 163 -4.26 14.17 -14.50
C GLN A 163 -3.08 13.52 -15.26
N ARG A 164 -3.28 13.13 -16.52
CA ARG A 164 -2.23 12.59 -17.38
C ARG A 164 -1.13 13.61 -17.70
N SER A 165 -1.38 14.89 -17.52
CA SER A 165 -0.41 15.98 -17.69
C SER A 165 0.13 16.51 -16.36
N ALA A 166 -0.37 16.03 -15.21
CA ALA A 166 0.06 16.49 -13.89
C ALA A 166 1.47 15.98 -13.52
N GLY A 167 2.19 16.75 -12.71
CA GLY A 167 3.50 16.39 -12.20
C GLY A 167 4.57 16.14 -13.28
N ARG A 168 5.59 15.36 -12.96
CA ARG A 168 6.71 15.03 -13.86
C ARG A 168 6.44 13.73 -14.63
N LYS A 169 6.72 13.70 -15.95
CA LYS A 169 6.71 12.47 -16.74
C LYS A 169 7.84 11.54 -16.33
N VAL A 170 7.57 10.26 -16.25
CA VAL A 170 8.53 9.21 -15.89
C VAL A 170 8.42 8.09 -16.92
N SER A 171 9.52 7.44 -17.28
CA SER A 171 9.48 6.22 -18.11
C SER A 171 8.78 5.09 -17.36
N TYR A 172 8.15 4.18 -18.09
CA TYR A 172 7.45 3.06 -17.47
C TYR A 172 8.40 2.15 -16.66
N SER A 173 9.65 1.99 -17.10
CA SER A 173 10.70 1.24 -16.39
C SER A 173 11.04 1.86 -15.05
N ASN A 174 11.05 3.19 -14.96
CA ASN A 174 11.45 3.95 -13.77
C ASN A 174 10.28 4.30 -12.83
N LYS A 175 9.11 3.66 -13.02
CA LYS A 175 7.96 3.88 -12.14
C LYS A 175 8.27 3.44 -10.70
N GLN A 176 7.81 4.22 -9.75
CA GLN A 176 7.97 3.98 -8.31
C GLN A 176 6.59 4.00 -7.61
N PRO A 177 6.46 3.35 -6.45
CA PRO A 177 5.23 3.45 -5.66
C PRO A 177 4.79 4.90 -5.49
N GLY A 178 3.49 5.16 -5.65
CA GLY A 178 2.91 6.50 -5.67
C GLY A 178 2.87 7.15 -7.05
N ASP A 179 3.52 6.64 -8.08
CA ASP A 179 3.36 7.17 -9.44
C ASP A 179 1.95 6.89 -9.98
N LEU A 180 1.44 7.78 -10.81
CA LEU A 180 0.18 7.58 -11.53
C LEU A 180 0.45 6.80 -12.81
N ILE A 181 -0.32 5.75 -13.04
CA ILE A 181 -0.36 5.02 -14.31
C ILE A 181 -1.60 5.47 -15.06
N CYS A 182 -1.40 6.11 -16.21
CA CYS A 182 -2.45 6.73 -16.98
C CYS A 182 -2.79 5.90 -18.22
N TYR A 183 -4.07 5.65 -18.43
CA TYR A 183 -4.63 4.91 -19.57
C TYR A 183 -5.67 5.78 -20.30
N SER A 184 -6.20 5.29 -21.41
CA SER A 184 -7.37 5.91 -22.06
C SER A 184 -8.58 5.81 -21.13
N GLY A 185 -9.17 6.94 -20.75
CA GLY A 185 -10.33 7.04 -19.89
C GLY A 185 -10.14 6.52 -18.44
N HIS A 186 -8.90 6.23 -18.02
CA HIS A 186 -8.68 5.64 -16.69
C HIS A 186 -7.32 6.01 -16.08
N ILE A 187 -7.22 5.92 -14.75
CA ILE A 187 -6.00 6.21 -14.02
C ILE A 187 -5.91 5.36 -12.75
N ALA A 188 -4.69 5.05 -12.33
CA ALA A 188 -4.39 4.24 -11.15
C ALA A 188 -3.15 4.75 -10.42
N ILE A 189 -2.96 4.34 -9.16
CA ILE A 189 -1.73 4.58 -8.39
C ILE A 189 -0.90 3.29 -8.40
N TYR A 190 0.35 3.39 -8.82
CA TYR A 190 1.31 2.29 -8.75
C TYR A 190 1.69 2.01 -7.29
N ILE A 191 1.72 0.74 -6.89
CA ILE A 191 1.98 0.33 -5.51
C ILE A 191 3.21 -0.58 -5.36
N GLY A 192 4.00 -0.71 -6.43
CA GLY A 192 5.15 -1.61 -6.45
C GLY A 192 4.83 -3.00 -7.02
N ASN A 193 5.86 -3.77 -7.33
CA ASN A 193 5.76 -5.17 -7.79
C ASN A 193 4.77 -5.39 -8.95
N GLY A 194 4.78 -4.46 -9.92
CA GLY A 194 3.88 -4.50 -11.06
C GLY A 194 2.42 -4.21 -10.75
N LYS A 195 2.04 -3.92 -9.51
CA LYS A 195 0.65 -3.79 -9.05
C LYS A 195 0.19 -2.33 -9.02
N ILE A 196 -1.13 -2.16 -9.12
CA ILE A 196 -1.79 -0.86 -8.99
C ILE A 196 -2.98 -0.94 -8.04
N VAL A 197 -3.33 0.19 -7.43
CA VAL A 197 -4.61 0.39 -6.73
C VAL A 197 -5.44 1.44 -7.48
N HIS A 198 -6.71 1.17 -7.70
CA HIS A 198 -7.61 2.05 -8.45
C HIS A 198 -9.09 1.83 -8.09
N ALA A 199 -9.91 2.85 -8.28
CA ALA A 199 -11.35 2.68 -8.35
C ALA A 199 -11.68 2.13 -9.75
N SER A 200 -12.00 0.85 -9.85
CA SER A 200 -12.03 0.09 -11.10
C SER A 200 -13.37 0.18 -11.83
N SER A 201 -14.44 -0.22 -11.18
CA SER A 201 -15.81 -0.23 -11.73
C SER A 201 -16.86 -0.31 -10.62
N ARG A 202 -18.14 -0.06 -10.95
CA ARG A 202 -19.27 -0.22 -10.01
C ARG A 202 -19.34 -1.64 -9.41
N LYS A 203 -19.01 -2.67 -10.20
CA LYS A 203 -19.03 -4.08 -9.76
C LYS A 203 -17.92 -4.38 -8.74
N THR A 204 -16.73 -3.80 -8.92
CA THR A 204 -15.53 -4.20 -8.16
C THR A 204 -15.09 -3.16 -7.12
N GLY A 205 -15.53 -1.91 -7.25
CA GLY A 205 -15.10 -0.83 -6.36
C GLY A 205 -13.61 -0.50 -6.50
N ILE A 206 -13.04 -0.02 -5.41
CA ILE A 206 -11.60 0.21 -5.27
C ILE A 206 -10.92 -1.13 -5.02
N LYS A 207 -9.94 -1.48 -5.86
CA LYS A 207 -9.23 -2.77 -5.78
C LYS A 207 -7.75 -2.64 -6.12
N ILE A 208 -7.01 -3.68 -5.81
CA ILE A 208 -5.66 -3.89 -6.35
C ILE A 208 -5.78 -4.75 -7.60
N SER A 209 -5.10 -4.35 -8.67
CA SER A 209 -4.88 -5.16 -9.87
C SER A 209 -3.43 -5.61 -9.95
N PRO A 210 -3.17 -6.88 -10.34
CA PRO A 210 -1.84 -7.49 -10.26
C PRO A 210 -0.88 -7.00 -11.34
N LYS A 211 -1.40 -6.39 -12.42
CA LYS A 211 -0.60 -5.92 -13.57
C LYS A 211 -0.89 -4.45 -13.85
N ALA A 212 0.13 -3.59 -13.76
CA ALA A 212 0.02 -2.17 -14.08
C ALA A 212 -0.17 -1.92 -15.58
N ASN A 213 0.20 -2.86 -16.42
CA ASN A 213 0.04 -2.81 -17.87
C ASN A 213 -1.13 -3.67 -18.40
N TYR A 214 -2.17 -3.89 -17.58
CA TYR A 214 -3.38 -4.62 -18.00
C TYR A 214 -4.16 -3.91 -19.11
N ARG A 215 -3.84 -2.65 -19.38
CA ARG A 215 -4.28 -1.81 -20.51
C ARG A 215 -3.05 -1.10 -21.08
N LYS A 216 -3.15 -0.57 -22.31
CA LYS A 216 -2.12 0.28 -22.91
C LYS A 216 -1.84 1.49 -22.01
N VAL A 217 -0.62 1.57 -21.46
CA VAL A 217 -0.17 2.69 -20.64
C VAL A 217 0.16 3.86 -21.56
N LEU A 218 -0.47 5.01 -21.35
CA LEU A 218 -0.24 6.22 -22.11
C LEU A 218 0.86 7.09 -21.52
N SER A 219 0.93 7.16 -20.19
CA SER A 219 2.02 7.82 -19.47
C SER A 219 2.11 7.37 -18.03
N VAL A 220 3.27 7.62 -17.44
CA VAL A 220 3.49 7.53 -15.98
C VAL A 220 3.80 8.93 -15.48
N ARG A 221 3.18 9.33 -14.37
CA ARG A 221 3.32 10.69 -13.79
C ARG A 221 3.72 10.61 -12.33
N ARG A 222 4.78 11.33 -11.96
CA ARG A 222 5.23 11.46 -10.56
C ARG A 222 4.78 12.80 -10.00
N ILE A 223 3.99 12.76 -8.95
CA ILE A 223 3.41 13.92 -8.28
C ILE A 223 4.24 14.32 -7.05
N VAL A 224 4.71 13.33 -6.31
CA VAL A 224 5.49 13.55 -5.09
C VAL A 224 6.89 14.03 -5.44
N LYS A 225 7.29 15.16 -4.84
CA LYS A 225 8.62 15.78 -4.96
C LYS A 225 9.52 15.39 -3.80
#